data_52130083ed14662cd95a2d44a1b972a4
#
_entry.id   52130083ed14662cd95a2d44a1b972a4
#
_cell.length_a   1.000
_cell.length_b   1.000
_cell.length_c   1.000
_cell.angle_alpha   90.00
_cell.angle_beta   90.00
_cell.angle_gamma   90.00
#
_symmetry.space_group_name_H-M   'P 1'
#
loop_
_entity.id
_entity.type
_entity.pdbx_description
1 polymer ?
#
loop_
_entity_poly.entity_id
_entity_poly.type
_entity_poly.pdbx_seq_one_letter_code
_entity_poly.pdbx_strand_id
1 'polypeptide(L)'
;LALAYGHALAVDTSVPKAEDYEAVPESEMPKQPKDDQTGKLKPKFPVKIDTQDSEVKEMLEEYLPLITQQQDEELDKEQVGFLAEEAPDNVKTMLRTKGYFNSNVNIQDHGESYTVNVTPGPRTKVDNVSVAILGDVLNDDNLAEYYQNAMENWQQPVGENFDQDGWSASKTSVLSAVTRKKYPLAKLTTTQATINPNTQKADLNVIL
;
A
#
# COMPACT_ATOMS: atom_id res chain seq x y z
N LEU A 1 -10.12 19.13 26.75
CA LEU A 1 -10.35 20.52 26.29
C LEU A 1 -9.22 20.93 25.34
N ALA A 2 -9.38 20.79 24.06
CA ALA A 2 -8.62 21.55 23.07
C ALA A 2 -9.49 21.64 21.80
N LEU A 3 -10.19 22.74 21.68
CA LEU A 3 -10.81 23.20 20.46
C LEU A 3 -9.69 23.77 19.58
N ALA A 4 -9.35 23.11 18.50
CA ALA A 4 -8.56 23.68 17.43
C ALA A 4 -9.50 24.16 16.34
N TYR A 5 -9.80 25.46 16.32
CA TYR A 5 -10.42 26.15 15.19
C TYR A 5 -9.36 26.29 14.09
N GLY A 6 -9.57 25.59 12.98
CA GLY A 6 -8.75 25.74 11.78
C GLY A 6 -8.97 27.11 11.12
N HIS A 7 -7.89 27.83 10.90
CA HIS A 7 -7.89 29.01 10.04
C HIS A 7 -7.89 28.52 8.59
N ALA A 8 -8.88 28.99 7.85
CA ALA A 8 -8.88 28.83 6.39
C ALA A 8 -7.75 29.71 5.81
N LEU A 9 -6.71 29.09 5.28
CA LEU A 9 -5.69 29.76 4.50
C LEU A 9 -6.08 29.72 3.03
N ALA A 10 -5.92 30.84 2.35
CA ALA A 10 -6.20 31.03 0.95
C ALA A 10 -5.41 29.99 0.11
N VAL A 11 -6.13 29.33 -0.79
CA VAL A 11 -5.58 28.32 -1.69
C VAL A 11 -4.73 29.03 -2.75
N ASP A 12 -3.42 28.81 -2.73
CA ASP A 12 -2.54 29.10 -3.86
C ASP A 12 -2.86 28.10 -4.98
N THR A 13 -3.39 28.60 -6.10
CA THR A 13 -3.86 27.80 -7.23
C THR A 13 -2.75 27.26 -8.13
N SER A 14 -1.49 27.39 -7.75
CA SER A 14 -0.31 26.91 -8.50
C SER A 14 0.25 25.54 -8.01
N VAL A 15 -0.33 24.95 -6.95
CA VAL A 15 0.11 23.64 -6.46
C VAL A 15 -0.63 22.54 -7.22
N PRO A 16 0.06 21.56 -7.81
CA PRO A 16 -0.62 20.41 -8.41
C PRO A 16 -1.52 19.76 -7.36
N LYS A 17 -2.77 19.53 -7.74
CA LYS A 17 -3.79 18.93 -6.89
C LYS A 17 -3.27 17.61 -6.32
N ALA A 18 -3.35 17.42 -5.00
CA ALA A 18 -3.09 16.12 -4.38
C ALA A 18 -3.99 15.09 -5.08
N GLU A 19 -3.38 14.07 -5.67
CA GLU A 19 -4.14 12.96 -6.23
C GLU A 19 -4.62 12.10 -5.06
N ASP A 20 -5.92 11.86 -4.98
CA ASP A 20 -6.49 10.90 -4.05
C ASP A 20 -6.12 9.50 -4.56
N TYR A 21 -4.99 8.96 -4.10
CA TYR A 21 -4.69 7.56 -4.30
C TYR A 21 -5.57 6.77 -3.33
N GLU A 22 -6.61 6.11 -3.85
CA GLU A 22 -7.26 5.07 -3.09
C GLU A 22 -6.22 4.00 -2.76
N ALA A 23 -6.24 3.55 -1.51
CA ALA A 23 -5.43 2.41 -1.09
C ALA A 23 -5.69 1.26 -2.07
N VAL A 24 -4.62 0.62 -2.58
CA VAL A 24 -4.72 -0.48 -3.54
C VAL A 24 -5.72 -1.50 -2.99
N PRO A 25 -6.83 -1.81 -3.69
CA PRO A 25 -7.78 -2.81 -3.23
C PRO A 25 -7.07 -4.15 -3.02
N GLU A 26 -7.45 -4.88 -1.99
CA GLU A 26 -6.89 -6.21 -1.69
C GLU A 26 -7.04 -7.20 -2.88
N SER A 27 -8.04 -6.94 -3.75
CA SER A 27 -8.28 -7.68 -5.00
C SER A 27 -7.24 -7.42 -6.09
N GLU A 28 -6.47 -6.33 -6.01
CA GLU A 28 -5.42 -5.95 -6.97
C GLU A 28 -4.02 -6.38 -6.50
N MET A 29 -3.90 -6.91 -5.28
CA MET A 29 -2.64 -7.48 -4.80
C MET A 29 -2.36 -8.78 -5.55
N PRO A 30 -1.12 -9.01 -6.02
CA PRO A 30 -0.73 -10.29 -6.61
C PRO A 30 -1.01 -11.42 -5.62
N LYS A 31 -1.72 -12.47 -6.07
CA LYS A 31 -2.01 -13.63 -5.22
C LYS A 31 -0.71 -14.36 -4.91
N GLN A 32 -0.50 -14.70 -3.62
CA GLN A 32 0.62 -15.54 -3.22
C GLN A 32 0.67 -16.83 -4.05
N PRO A 33 1.85 -17.24 -4.54
CA PRO A 33 2.04 -18.55 -5.15
C PRO A 33 1.64 -19.60 -4.15
N LYS A 34 0.88 -20.60 -4.58
CA LYS A 34 0.60 -21.79 -3.74
C LYS A 34 1.91 -22.51 -3.52
N ASP A 35 2.24 -22.76 -2.25
CA ASP A 35 3.41 -23.51 -1.80
C ASP A 35 3.35 -24.93 -2.38
N ASP A 36 4.03 -25.16 -3.51
CA ASP A 36 4.21 -26.48 -4.09
C ASP A 36 5.72 -26.77 -4.15
N GLN A 37 6.15 -27.69 -3.29
CA GLN A 37 7.52 -28.17 -3.19
C GLN A 37 7.86 -29.12 -4.35
N THR A 38 7.84 -28.61 -5.56
CA THR A 38 8.38 -29.30 -6.74
C THR A 38 9.66 -28.61 -7.20
N GLY A 39 10.69 -29.41 -7.47
CA GLY A 39 12.03 -28.91 -7.80
C GLY A 39 11.99 -27.80 -8.85
N LYS A 40 12.62 -26.66 -8.53
CA LYS A 40 12.62 -25.45 -9.37
C LYS A 40 13.09 -25.80 -10.78
N LEU A 41 12.16 -25.86 -11.71
CA LEU A 41 12.45 -25.93 -13.14
C LEU A 41 13.26 -24.68 -13.53
N LYS A 42 14.23 -24.83 -14.41
CA LYS A 42 14.95 -23.65 -14.93
C LYS A 42 13.96 -22.79 -15.70
N PRO A 43 13.86 -21.49 -15.38
CA PRO A 43 12.94 -20.60 -16.06
C PRO A 43 13.25 -20.57 -17.56
N LYS A 44 12.21 -20.65 -18.38
CA LYS A 44 12.31 -20.67 -19.85
C LYS A 44 12.78 -19.31 -20.40
N PHE A 45 12.33 -18.23 -19.74
CA PHE A 45 12.70 -16.85 -20.06
C PHE A 45 13.24 -16.18 -18.78
N PRO A 46 14.53 -16.36 -18.43
CA PRO A 46 15.09 -15.84 -17.19
C PRO A 46 14.85 -14.33 -17.00
N VAL A 47 14.43 -13.94 -15.80
CA VAL A 47 14.17 -12.56 -15.43
C VAL A 47 15.17 -12.13 -14.36
N LYS A 48 15.86 -11.01 -14.59
CA LYS A 48 16.76 -10.40 -13.62
C LYS A 48 16.11 -9.12 -13.07
N ILE A 49 16.04 -9.00 -11.75
CA ILE A 49 15.69 -7.74 -11.08
C ILE A 49 16.98 -6.93 -10.85
N ASP A 50 16.99 -5.70 -11.34
CA ASP A 50 18.08 -4.76 -11.14
C ASP A 50 17.58 -3.57 -10.30
N THR A 51 17.91 -3.58 -9.03
CA THR A 51 17.59 -2.55 -8.04
C THR A 51 18.64 -2.54 -6.93
N GLN A 52 18.83 -1.39 -6.29
CA GLN A 52 19.73 -1.25 -5.14
C GLN A 52 19.05 -1.58 -3.81
N ASP A 53 17.73 -1.72 -3.80
CA ASP A 53 16.93 -2.01 -2.61
C ASP A 53 16.69 -3.52 -2.51
N SER A 54 17.27 -4.15 -1.49
CA SER A 54 17.18 -5.61 -1.30
C SER A 54 15.77 -6.07 -0.93
N GLU A 55 15.01 -5.28 -0.16
CA GLU A 55 13.64 -5.62 0.22
C GLU A 55 12.72 -5.58 -1.01
N VAL A 56 12.90 -4.55 -1.85
CA VAL A 56 12.19 -4.45 -3.13
C VAL A 56 12.55 -5.61 -4.04
N LYS A 57 13.83 -5.99 -4.11
CA LYS A 57 14.27 -7.11 -4.93
C LYS A 57 13.61 -8.41 -4.50
N GLU A 58 13.67 -8.75 -3.21
CA GLU A 58 13.05 -9.96 -2.64
C GLU A 58 11.55 -9.99 -2.91
N MET A 59 10.84 -8.88 -2.66
CA MET A 59 9.41 -8.77 -2.92
C MET A 59 9.08 -9.03 -4.41
N LEU A 60 9.85 -8.47 -5.34
CA LEU A 60 9.60 -8.65 -6.77
C LEU A 60 9.93 -10.07 -7.23
N GLU A 61 11.01 -10.69 -6.71
CA GLU A 61 11.37 -12.08 -7.01
C GLU A 61 10.29 -13.06 -6.51
N GLU A 62 9.60 -12.73 -5.42
CA GLU A 62 8.56 -13.57 -4.83
C GLU A 62 7.19 -13.40 -5.50
N TYR A 63 6.82 -12.17 -5.89
CA TYR A 63 5.43 -11.87 -6.28
C TYR A 63 5.24 -11.39 -7.71
N LEU A 64 6.28 -11.00 -8.45
CA LEU A 64 6.10 -10.45 -9.80
C LEU A 64 5.61 -11.53 -10.77
N PRO A 65 4.44 -11.36 -11.44
CA PRO A 65 3.90 -12.36 -12.36
C PRO A 65 4.87 -12.78 -13.46
N LEU A 66 5.65 -11.84 -13.99
CA LEU A 66 6.70 -12.11 -14.99
C LEU A 66 7.74 -13.13 -14.48
N ILE A 67 7.93 -13.28 -13.17
CA ILE A 67 8.82 -14.25 -12.54
C ILE A 67 8.07 -15.50 -12.11
N THR A 68 6.95 -15.33 -11.41
CA THR A 68 6.23 -16.46 -10.80
C THR A 68 5.60 -17.39 -11.83
N GLN A 69 5.19 -16.86 -12.98
CA GLN A 69 4.62 -17.66 -14.08
C GLN A 69 5.67 -18.38 -14.95
N GLN A 70 6.97 -18.15 -14.73
CA GLN A 70 8.04 -18.89 -15.42
C GLN A 70 8.07 -20.39 -15.09
N GLN A 71 7.32 -20.82 -14.11
CA GLN A 71 7.16 -22.23 -13.70
C GLN A 71 6.11 -22.97 -14.55
N ASP A 72 5.35 -22.25 -15.36
CA ASP A 72 4.38 -22.83 -16.28
C ASP A 72 5.11 -23.43 -17.50
N GLU A 73 4.96 -24.75 -17.70
CA GLU A 73 5.59 -25.47 -18.82
C GLU A 73 4.99 -25.05 -20.18
N GLU A 74 3.74 -24.56 -20.18
CA GLU A 74 3.05 -24.10 -21.38
C GLU A 74 3.38 -22.65 -21.74
N LEU A 75 4.11 -21.91 -20.85
CA LEU A 75 4.50 -20.53 -21.12
C LEU A 75 5.28 -20.40 -22.42
N ASP A 76 4.73 -19.67 -23.38
CA ASP A 76 5.35 -19.37 -24.66
C ASP A 76 5.89 -17.93 -24.75
N LYS A 77 6.50 -17.60 -25.87
CA LYS A 77 7.12 -16.29 -26.09
C LYS A 77 6.09 -15.15 -26.20
N GLU A 78 4.89 -15.41 -26.68
CA GLU A 78 3.82 -14.42 -26.79
C GLU A 78 3.26 -14.10 -25.39
N GLN A 79 3.00 -15.14 -24.60
CA GLN A 79 2.50 -15.00 -23.24
C GLN A 79 3.49 -14.26 -22.33
N VAL A 80 4.78 -14.61 -22.40
CA VAL A 80 5.80 -13.87 -21.61
C VAL A 80 5.95 -12.43 -22.08
N GLY A 81 5.72 -12.16 -23.36
CA GLY A 81 5.68 -10.80 -23.92
C GLY A 81 4.59 -9.96 -23.26
N PHE A 82 3.37 -10.49 -23.11
CA PHE A 82 2.27 -9.81 -22.38
C PHE A 82 2.62 -9.58 -20.92
N LEU A 83 3.21 -10.56 -20.24
CA LEU A 83 3.65 -10.38 -18.85
C LEU A 83 4.73 -9.30 -18.72
N ALA A 84 5.60 -9.17 -19.71
CA ALA A 84 6.64 -8.13 -19.73
C ALA A 84 6.04 -6.73 -19.98
N GLU A 85 5.00 -6.62 -20.81
CA GLU A 85 4.27 -5.37 -21.04
C GLU A 85 3.52 -4.91 -19.78
N GLU A 86 2.93 -5.81 -19.01
CA GLU A 86 2.23 -5.52 -17.76
C GLU A 86 3.17 -5.32 -16.56
N ALA A 87 4.40 -5.83 -16.63
CA ALA A 87 5.33 -5.82 -15.51
C ALA A 87 5.60 -4.43 -14.92
N PRO A 88 5.73 -3.32 -15.68
CA PRO A 88 5.92 -1.99 -15.10
C PRO A 88 4.79 -1.57 -14.16
N ASP A 89 3.55 -1.84 -14.52
CA ASP A 89 2.39 -1.47 -13.71
C ASP A 89 2.23 -2.39 -12.50
N ASN A 90 2.49 -3.68 -12.68
CA ASN A 90 2.54 -4.64 -11.58
C ASN A 90 3.60 -4.24 -10.54
N VAL A 91 4.82 -3.92 -10.97
CA VAL A 91 5.90 -3.47 -10.09
C VAL A 91 5.52 -2.18 -9.36
N LYS A 92 4.98 -1.17 -10.06
CA LYS A 92 4.52 0.07 -9.44
C LYS A 92 3.42 -0.16 -8.40
N THR A 93 2.48 -1.05 -8.70
CA THR A 93 1.40 -1.43 -7.77
C THR A 93 1.98 -2.05 -6.51
N MET A 94 2.91 -3.01 -6.65
CA MET A 94 3.61 -3.62 -5.52
C MET A 94 4.40 -2.59 -4.70
N LEU A 95 5.14 -1.70 -5.36
CA LEU A 95 5.92 -0.64 -4.70
C LEU A 95 5.06 0.34 -3.92
N ARG A 96 3.86 0.69 -4.42
CA ARG A 96 2.90 1.54 -3.71
C ARG A 96 2.43 0.93 -2.40
N THR A 97 2.28 -0.38 -2.31
CA THR A 97 1.92 -1.05 -1.05
C THR A 97 2.97 -0.84 0.04
N LYS A 98 4.23 -0.60 -0.35
CA LYS A 98 5.36 -0.32 0.54
C LYS A 98 5.70 1.17 0.67
N GLY A 99 4.83 2.05 0.14
CA GLY A 99 4.97 3.51 0.27
C GLY A 99 5.86 4.18 -0.79
N TYR A 100 6.22 3.49 -1.87
CA TYR A 100 6.99 4.05 -2.98
C TYR A 100 6.05 4.52 -4.10
N PHE A 101 5.69 5.79 -4.12
CA PHE A 101 4.75 6.36 -5.10
C PHE A 101 5.43 7.04 -6.29
N ASN A 102 6.75 7.28 -6.23
CA ASN A 102 7.56 7.92 -7.28
C ASN A 102 8.58 6.97 -7.89
N SER A 103 8.23 5.71 -8.07
CA SER A 103 9.11 4.71 -8.64
C SER A 103 9.25 4.85 -10.16
N ASN A 104 10.46 4.57 -10.65
CA ASN A 104 10.73 4.41 -12.08
C ASN A 104 11.00 2.94 -12.37
N VAL A 105 10.31 2.41 -13.38
CA VAL A 105 10.40 1.00 -13.76
C VAL A 105 10.57 0.92 -15.28
N ASN A 106 11.57 0.17 -15.72
CA ASN A 106 11.84 -0.08 -17.13
C ASN A 106 12.18 -1.56 -17.37
N ILE A 107 11.53 -2.16 -18.36
CA ILE A 107 11.77 -3.55 -18.76
C ILE A 107 12.65 -3.55 -19.99
N GLN A 108 13.72 -4.34 -19.96
CA GLN A 108 14.58 -4.61 -21.13
C GLN A 108 14.34 -6.04 -21.59
N ASP A 109 13.88 -6.17 -22.83
CA ASP A 109 13.75 -7.45 -23.53
C ASP A 109 15.05 -7.76 -24.27
N HIS A 110 15.66 -8.92 -23.98
CA HIS A 110 16.87 -9.44 -24.62
C HIS A 110 16.57 -10.62 -25.57
N GLY A 111 15.29 -10.84 -25.91
CA GLY A 111 14.80 -11.90 -26.78
C GLY A 111 14.51 -13.22 -26.07
N GLU A 112 15.42 -13.72 -25.24
CA GLU A 112 15.27 -14.95 -24.44
C GLU A 112 15.33 -14.71 -22.93
N SER A 113 15.50 -13.45 -22.52
CA SER A 113 15.56 -13.06 -21.11
C SER A 113 15.10 -11.63 -20.92
N TYR A 114 14.74 -11.28 -19.69
CA TYR A 114 14.28 -9.93 -19.34
C TYR A 114 15.09 -9.35 -18.20
N THR A 115 15.29 -8.02 -18.22
CA THR A 115 15.83 -7.28 -17.08
C THR A 115 14.80 -6.24 -16.63
N VAL A 116 14.39 -6.32 -15.38
CA VAL A 116 13.47 -5.37 -14.73
C VAL A 116 14.32 -4.38 -13.93
N ASN A 117 14.50 -3.18 -14.48
CA ASN A 117 15.24 -2.10 -13.82
C ASN A 117 14.29 -1.30 -12.95
N VAL A 118 14.54 -1.23 -11.65
CA VAL A 118 13.68 -0.57 -10.69
C VAL A 118 14.43 0.44 -9.85
N THR A 119 13.98 1.68 -9.91
CA THR A 119 14.39 2.75 -8.99
C THR A 119 13.18 3.11 -8.13
N PRO A 120 13.09 2.62 -6.88
CA PRO A 120 11.89 2.79 -6.04
C PRO A 120 11.62 4.26 -5.70
N GLY A 121 12.66 5.09 -5.62
CA GLY A 121 12.56 6.45 -5.12
C GLY A 121 12.42 6.50 -3.59
N PRO A 122 12.11 7.68 -3.02
CA PRO A 122 11.93 7.83 -1.58
C PRO A 122 10.57 7.27 -1.13
N ARG A 123 10.55 6.68 0.07
CA ARG A 123 9.31 6.24 0.70
C ARG A 123 8.50 7.44 1.22
N THR A 124 7.20 7.37 1.02
CA THR A 124 6.24 8.33 1.58
C THR A 124 6.13 8.12 3.09
N LYS A 125 6.12 9.22 3.84
CA LYS A 125 5.95 9.22 5.30
C LYS A 125 4.56 9.69 5.69
N VAL A 126 4.04 9.14 6.77
CA VAL A 126 2.80 9.62 7.39
C VAL A 126 3.06 11.01 7.98
N ASP A 127 2.32 12.01 7.50
CA ASP A 127 2.42 13.41 7.93
C ASP A 127 1.33 13.76 8.94
N ASN A 128 0.11 13.26 8.71
CA ASN A 128 -1.03 13.50 9.59
C ASN A 128 -1.89 12.25 9.76
N VAL A 129 -2.46 12.11 10.97
CA VAL A 129 -3.41 11.06 11.32
C VAL A 129 -4.63 11.71 11.97
N SER A 130 -5.80 11.47 11.38
CA SER A 130 -7.10 11.94 11.88
C SER A 130 -8.01 10.73 12.11
N VAL A 131 -8.45 10.56 13.35
CA VAL A 131 -9.42 9.53 13.72
C VAL A 131 -10.62 10.21 14.40
N ALA A 132 -11.81 10.01 13.85
CA ALA A 132 -13.06 10.47 14.42
C ALA A 132 -13.99 9.30 14.72
N ILE A 133 -14.57 9.28 15.91
CA ILE A 133 -15.62 8.34 16.32
C ILE A 133 -16.91 9.14 16.45
N LEU A 134 -17.94 8.75 15.71
CA LEU A 134 -19.22 9.46 15.62
C LEU A 134 -20.38 8.60 16.12
N GLY A 135 -21.59 9.19 16.14
CA GLY A 135 -22.83 8.50 16.52
C GLY A 135 -23.01 8.31 18.02
N ASP A 136 -23.70 7.24 18.42
CA ASP A 136 -24.08 6.98 19.81
C ASP A 136 -22.88 6.81 20.76
N VAL A 137 -21.72 6.44 20.21
CA VAL A 137 -20.46 6.29 20.97
C VAL A 137 -20.01 7.60 21.59
N LEU A 138 -20.34 8.75 20.99
CA LEU A 138 -20.00 10.07 21.53
C LEU A 138 -20.56 10.34 22.92
N ASN A 139 -21.66 9.69 23.28
CA ASN A 139 -22.33 9.83 24.57
C ASN A 139 -21.92 8.73 25.57
N ASP A 140 -20.94 7.89 25.22
CA ASP A 140 -20.47 6.82 26.08
C ASP A 140 -19.39 7.32 27.05
N ASP A 141 -19.53 7.00 28.33
CA ASP A 141 -18.54 7.37 29.38
C ASP A 141 -17.15 6.80 29.08
N ASN A 142 -17.06 5.74 28.26
CA ASN A 142 -15.80 5.09 27.89
C ASN A 142 -15.21 5.63 26.56
N LEU A 143 -15.71 6.73 26.01
CA LEU A 143 -15.22 7.29 24.75
C LEU A 143 -13.69 7.47 24.71
N ALA A 144 -13.13 7.99 25.81
CA ALA A 144 -11.68 8.17 25.93
C ALA A 144 -10.90 6.85 25.87
N GLU A 145 -11.45 5.78 26.44
CA GLU A 145 -10.85 4.44 26.40
C GLU A 145 -10.91 3.85 24.98
N TYR A 146 -11.98 4.09 24.22
CA TYR A 146 -12.05 3.66 22.83
C TYR A 146 -10.97 4.33 21.98
N TYR A 147 -10.76 5.63 22.11
CA TYR A 147 -9.67 6.34 21.44
C TYR A 147 -8.31 5.81 21.85
N GLN A 148 -8.08 5.61 23.15
CA GLN A 148 -6.82 5.06 23.65
C GLN A 148 -6.53 3.68 23.03
N ASN A 149 -7.49 2.76 23.09
CA ASN A 149 -7.35 1.41 22.53
C ASN A 149 -7.11 1.42 21.02
N ALA A 150 -7.76 2.34 20.28
CA ALA A 150 -7.55 2.49 18.85
C ALA A 150 -6.13 2.94 18.53
N MET A 151 -5.61 3.91 19.29
CA MET A 151 -4.28 4.49 19.05
C MET A 151 -3.14 3.62 19.58
N GLU A 152 -3.32 2.86 20.66
CA GLU A 152 -2.33 1.90 21.16
C GLU A 152 -2.00 0.79 20.13
N ASN A 153 -2.95 0.45 19.28
CA ASN A 153 -2.79 -0.56 18.25
C ASN A 153 -2.64 0.04 16.83
N TRP A 154 -2.48 1.36 16.73
CA TRP A 154 -2.26 2.05 15.47
C TRP A 154 -0.87 1.76 14.93
N GLN A 155 -0.78 1.26 13.67
CA GLN A 155 0.46 0.79 13.06
C GLN A 155 1.12 1.83 12.13
N GLN A 156 0.45 2.97 11.91
CA GLN A 156 0.94 4.02 11.00
C GLN A 156 1.07 5.37 11.72
N PRO A 157 1.95 5.51 12.73
CA PRO A 157 2.12 6.77 13.44
C PRO A 157 2.81 7.81 12.55
N VAL A 158 2.58 9.09 12.86
CA VAL A 158 3.21 10.22 12.16
C VAL A 158 4.73 10.10 12.20
N GLY A 159 5.37 10.31 11.05
CA GLY A 159 6.81 10.24 10.84
C GLY A 159 7.32 8.89 10.33
N GLU A 160 6.55 7.81 10.49
CA GLU A 160 6.89 6.49 9.97
C GLU A 160 6.62 6.39 8.45
N ASN A 161 7.23 5.40 7.82
CA ASN A 161 6.98 5.14 6.40
C ASN A 161 5.57 4.56 6.23
N PHE A 162 4.86 5.07 5.24
CA PHE A 162 3.56 4.51 4.87
C PHE A 162 3.73 3.10 4.30
N ASP A 163 2.88 2.18 4.74
CA ASP A 163 2.67 0.87 4.10
C ASP A 163 1.20 0.43 4.20
N GLN A 164 0.77 -0.37 3.23
CA GLN A 164 -0.62 -0.80 3.09
C GLN A 164 -1.08 -1.72 4.22
N ASP A 165 -0.19 -2.59 4.71
CA ASP A 165 -0.51 -3.57 5.75
C ASP A 165 -0.74 -2.85 7.08
N GLY A 166 0.16 -1.92 7.44
CA GLY A 166 0.03 -1.06 8.61
C GLY A 166 -1.21 -0.16 8.53
N TRP A 167 -1.55 0.35 7.34
CA TRP A 167 -2.79 1.10 7.11
C TRP A 167 -4.03 0.22 7.36
N SER A 168 -4.04 -1.00 6.84
CA SER A 168 -5.15 -1.95 7.02
C SER A 168 -5.29 -2.38 8.49
N ALA A 169 -4.17 -2.65 9.17
CA ALA A 169 -4.16 -2.94 10.60
C ALA A 169 -4.66 -1.76 11.44
N SER A 170 -4.27 -0.54 11.09
CA SER A 170 -4.71 0.70 11.77
C SER A 170 -6.22 0.90 11.66
N LYS A 171 -6.80 0.73 10.48
CA LYS A 171 -8.27 0.76 10.29
C LYS A 171 -8.97 -0.29 11.15
N THR A 172 -8.42 -1.50 11.20
CA THR A 172 -8.95 -2.60 12.01
C THR A 172 -8.86 -2.27 13.50
N SER A 173 -7.81 -1.62 13.97
CA SER A 173 -7.67 -1.22 15.37
C SER A 173 -8.76 -0.25 15.80
N VAL A 174 -9.07 0.77 14.99
CA VAL A 174 -10.14 1.74 15.24
C VAL A 174 -11.50 1.04 15.33
N LEU A 175 -11.82 0.18 14.37
CA LEU A 175 -13.09 -0.56 14.39
C LEU A 175 -13.18 -1.51 15.59
N SER A 176 -12.12 -2.24 15.88
CA SER A 176 -12.08 -3.21 17.00
C SER A 176 -12.19 -2.57 18.36
N ALA A 177 -11.64 -1.37 18.54
CA ALA A 177 -11.71 -0.64 19.81
C ALA A 177 -13.15 -0.42 20.29
N VAL A 178 -14.07 -0.29 19.36
CA VAL A 178 -15.49 0.00 19.61
C VAL A 178 -16.34 -1.27 19.55
N THR A 179 -16.13 -2.12 18.52
CA THR A 179 -16.99 -3.29 18.25
C THR A 179 -16.84 -4.40 19.29
N ARG A 180 -15.62 -4.58 19.86
CA ARG A 180 -15.36 -5.64 20.83
C ARG A 180 -16.02 -5.42 22.20
N LYS A 181 -16.43 -4.19 22.51
CA LYS A 181 -17.00 -3.86 23.82
C LYS A 181 -18.52 -3.72 23.78
N LYS A 182 -19.03 -2.72 23.08
CA LYS A 182 -20.45 -2.33 23.22
C LYS A 182 -21.17 -2.12 21.91
N TYR A 183 -20.45 -1.79 20.83
CA TYR A 183 -21.07 -1.38 19.57
C TYR A 183 -20.73 -2.35 18.42
N PRO A 184 -21.24 -3.59 18.44
CA PRO A 184 -20.85 -4.62 17.46
C PRO A 184 -21.29 -4.29 16.01
N LEU A 185 -22.21 -3.34 15.81
CA LEU A 185 -22.69 -2.89 14.52
C LEU A 185 -21.99 -1.63 14.02
N ALA A 186 -21.00 -1.11 14.75
CA ALA A 186 -20.22 0.03 14.31
C ALA A 186 -19.49 -0.26 12.99
N LYS A 187 -19.36 0.76 12.14
CA LYS A 187 -18.75 0.66 10.81
C LYS A 187 -17.82 1.82 10.57
N LEU A 188 -16.78 1.57 9.83
CA LEU A 188 -15.98 2.64 9.24
C LEU A 188 -16.80 3.30 8.12
N THR A 189 -17.06 4.60 8.24
CA THR A 189 -17.79 5.40 7.25
C THR A 189 -16.87 6.09 6.26
N THR A 190 -15.66 6.41 6.70
CA THR A 190 -14.61 6.96 5.85
C THR A 190 -13.28 6.33 6.21
N THR A 191 -12.54 5.89 5.21
CA THR A 191 -11.15 5.44 5.34
C THR A 191 -10.38 5.98 4.13
N GLN A 192 -9.55 6.99 4.33
CA GLN A 192 -8.84 7.65 3.25
C GLN A 192 -7.37 7.83 3.61
N ALA A 193 -6.50 7.44 2.67
CA ALA A 193 -5.09 7.77 2.69
C ALA A 193 -4.82 8.70 1.50
N THR A 194 -4.57 9.98 1.78
CA THR A 194 -4.24 10.99 0.76
C THR A 194 -2.74 11.09 0.63
N ILE A 195 -2.22 10.70 -0.53
CA ILE A 195 -0.78 10.68 -0.81
C ILE A 195 -0.41 11.88 -1.66
N ASN A 196 0.64 12.60 -1.24
CA ASN A 196 1.27 13.63 -2.06
C ASN A 196 2.65 13.14 -2.53
N PRO A 197 2.78 12.66 -3.79
CA PRO A 197 4.04 12.12 -4.30
C PRO A 197 5.17 13.15 -4.35
N ASN A 198 4.83 14.44 -4.55
CA ASN A 198 5.83 15.50 -4.67
C ASN A 198 6.48 15.84 -3.33
N THR A 199 5.72 15.79 -2.25
CA THR A 199 6.21 16.05 -0.88
C THR A 199 6.54 14.76 -0.12
N GLN A 200 6.20 13.60 -0.68
CA GLN A 200 6.35 12.27 -0.06
C GLN A 200 5.66 12.19 1.31
N LYS A 201 4.44 12.73 1.37
CA LYS A 201 3.62 12.78 2.57
C LYS A 201 2.30 12.05 2.37
N ALA A 202 1.84 11.41 3.44
CA ALA A 202 0.56 10.73 3.52
C ALA A 202 -0.28 11.30 4.67
N ASP A 203 -1.51 11.69 4.38
CA ASP A 203 -2.52 12.06 5.38
C ASP A 203 -3.53 10.91 5.52
N LEU A 204 -3.68 10.38 6.73
CA LEU A 204 -4.55 9.25 7.03
C LEU A 204 -5.79 9.74 7.77
N ASN A 205 -6.97 9.43 7.24
CA ASN A 205 -8.25 9.83 7.81
C ASN A 205 -9.16 8.60 7.97
N VAL A 206 -9.66 8.41 9.20
CA VAL A 206 -10.60 7.35 9.54
C VAL A 206 -11.78 7.95 10.30
N ILE A 207 -13.00 7.67 9.84
CA ILE A 207 -14.24 8.04 10.52
C ILE A 207 -15.06 6.76 10.75
N LEU A 208 -15.39 6.53 12.00
CA LEU A 208 -16.25 5.43 12.48
C LEU A 208 -17.59 5.98 12.89
#